data_d3f2d5c80391d26c892eb284efb52e39
#
_entry.id   d3f2d5c80391d26c892eb284efb52e39
#
_cell.length_a   1.000
_cell.length_b   1.000
_cell.length_c   1.000
_cell.angle_alpha   90.00
_cell.angle_beta   90.00
_cell.angle_gamma   90.00
#
_symmetry.space_group_name_H-M   'P 1'
#
loop_
_entity.id
_entity.type
_entity.pdbx_description
1 polymer ?
#
loop_
_entity_poly.entity_id
_entity_poly.type
_entity_poly.pdbx_seq_one_letter_code
_entity_poly.pdbx_strand_id
1 'polypeptide(L)'
;MEYIYLLRQALVYLTTIFWIYELTISLAALIKFKEKPLVTQKKHKFMAIIPAHNEEKVVGNLVESLRNQDYDKEFFDIYVIADNCTDNTAIIARDAGAIVYKRFDEAHKTKGYALNWFLKQKIEENADYDAFLVFDADNIVDKNFLNVMNRKLCQGEEVVQGYKDIKNPSESWISAGYAFFYWTMHRFYHLARYNVGLSPLLNGTGFMVKFDLVKNTGWDTRTLTEDIEFSLKQIINGKKLGWATDAIVYDEQPEKFVASWKQRCRWTVGHIQCMKYYMKPLADAVKEKKTIMNFDGLLYILGSVPMFIVSMILMLSNFGIYFFDSMSVEGLIVNLLKFAIPTFIFPIFSALFTMYIDGKKIKPMLKWIAFYPLFMGSWILINIKCLFKQDIAWEKIEHVRSINIKEIA
;
A
#
# COMPACT_ATOMS: atom_id res chain seq x y z
N MET A 1 -20.31 36.42 8.76
CA MET A 1 -20.92 35.67 7.62
C MET A 1 -20.01 35.69 6.42
N GLU A 2 -19.54 36.83 5.95
CA GLU A 2 -18.67 37.00 4.78
C GLU A 2 -17.34 36.21 4.88
N TYR A 3 -16.63 36.27 6.02
CA TYR A 3 -15.39 35.49 6.23
C TYR A 3 -15.60 33.98 6.16
N ILE A 4 -16.74 33.48 6.66
CA ILE A 4 -17.05 32.02 6.58
C ILE A 4 -17.30 31.63 5.13
N TYR A 5 -18.00 32.48 4.37
CA TYR A 5 -18.23 32.27 2.95
C TYR A 5 -16.91 32.25 2.15
N LEU A 6 -16.04 33.24 2.38
CA LEU A 6 -14.72 33.31 1.72
C LEU A 6 -13.83 32.12 2.07
N LEU A 7 -13.79 31.70 3.35
CA LEU A 7 -13.04 30.51 3.77
C LEU A 7 -13.57 29.27 3.06
N ARG A 8 -14.89 29.07 3.00
CA ARG A 8 -15.49 27.95 2.29
C ARG A 8 -15.14 27.96 0.81
N GLN A 9 -15.20 29.12 0.13
CA GLN A 9 -14.80 29.24 -1.28
C GLN A 9 -13.33 28.88 -1.48
N ALA A 10 -12.43 29.37 -0.61
CA ALA A 10 -11.01 29.03 -0.66
C ALA A 10 -10.79 27.51 -0.50
N LEU A 11 -11.49 26.83 0.43
CA LEU A 11 -11.41 25.39 0.61
C LEU A 11 -11.95 24.62 -0.61
N VAL A 12 -13.05 25.09 -1.24
CA VAL A 12 -13.57 24.50 -2.48
C VAL A 12 -12.54 24.60 -3.61
N TYR A 13 -11.94 25.78 -3.82
CA TYR A 13 -10.91 25.94 -4.86
C TYR A 13 -9.68 25.04 -4.58
N LEU A 14 -9.20 25.01 -3.33
CA LEU A 14 -8.06 24.18 -2.94
C LEU A 14 -8.33 22.69 -3.20
N THR A 15 -9.48 22.19 -2.77
CA THR A 15 -9.85 20.78 -3.00
C THR A 15 -10.06 20.48 -4.46
N THR A 16 -10.65 21.40 -5.23
CA THR A 16 -10.84 21.22 -6.67
C THR A 16 -9.50 21.12 -7.40
N ILE A 17 -8.56 22.02 -7.11
CA ILE A 17 -7.20 21.99 -7.70
C ILE A 17 -6.49 20.68 -7.35
N PHE A 18 -6.59 20.23 -6.09
CA PHE A 18 -6.03 18.96 -5.65
C PHE A 18 -6.58 17.77 -6.45
N TRP A 19 -7.91 17.68 -6.58
CA TRP A 19 -8.53 16.56 -7.31
C TRP A 19 -8.30 16.63 -8.82
N ILE A 20 -8.18 17.83 -9.43
CA ILE A 20 -7.76 18.00 -10.82
C ILE A 20 -6.32 17.48 -11.01
N TYR A 21 -5.41 17.81 -10.09
CA TYR A 21 -4.05 17.30 -10.11
C TYR A 21 -4.03 15.76 -10.05
N GLU A 22 -4.71 15.16 -9.07
CA GLU A 22 -4.79 13.70 -8.91
C GLU A 22 -5.38 13.02 -10.15
N LEU A 23 -6.46 13.56 -10.70
CA LEU A 23 -7.08 13.05 -11.93
C LEU A 23 -6.13 13.12 -13.13
N THR A 24 -5.43 14.25 -13.29
CA THR A 24 -4.49 14.44 -14.39
C THR A 24 -3.35 13.43 -14.35
N ILE A 25 -2.76 13.21 -13.17
CA ILE A 25 -1.73 12.17 -13.00
C ILE A 25 -2.30 10.78 -13.27
N SER A 26 -3.51 10.49 -12.76
CA SER A 26 -4.17 9.19 -12.94
C SER A 26 -4.38 8.80 -14.39
N LEU A 27 -4.62 9.76 -15.29
CA LEU A 27 -4.77 9.50 -16.74
C LEU A 27 -3.50 8.90 -17.37
N ALA A 28 -2.33 9.12 -16.78
CA ALA A 28 -1.08 8.51 -17.25
C ALA A 28 -1.05 6.98 -17.10
N ALA A 29 -1.96 6.40 -16.29
CA ALA A 29 -2.16 4.95 -16.19
C ALA A 29 -2.71 4.31 -17.47
N LEU A 30 -3.33 5.10 -18.34
CA LEU A 30 -3.92 4.66 -19.61
C LEU A 30 -2.91 4.68 -20.76
N ILE A 31 -1.74 5.28 -20.54
CA ILE A 31 -0.68 5.40 -21.55
C ILE A 31 0.33 4.27 -21.35
N LYS A 32 0.64 3.54 -22.43
CA LYS A 32 1.69 2.53 -22.40
C LYS A 32 3.05 3.20 -22.58
N PHE A 33 3.84 3.18 -21.52
CA PHE A 33 5.20 3.72 -21.53
C PHE A 33 6.21 2.65 -21.95
N LYS A 34 7.28 3.09 -22.59
CA LYS A 34 8.40 2.22 -22.97
C LYS A 34 9.16 1.80 -21.71
N GLU A 35 9.51 0.51 -21.63
CA GLU A 35 10.36 0.03 -20.54
C GLU A 35 11.73 0.73 -20.54
N LYS A 36 12.27 0.93 -19.33
CA LYS A 36 13.63 1.45 -19.19
C LYS A 36 14.65 0.45 -19.71
N PRO A 37 15.75 0.91 -20.32
CA PRO A 37 16.83 0.02 -20.73
C PRO A 37 17.51 -0.60 -19.51
N LEU A 38 18.14 -1.75 -19.73
CA LEU A 38 18.99 -2.39 -18.72
C LEU A 38 20.32 -1.62 -18.61
N VAL A 39 20.72 -1.30 -17.38
CA VAL A 39 22.02 -0.72 -17.04
C VAL A 39 23.08 -1.84 -16.88
N THR A 40 22.66 -3.03 -16.45
CA THR A 40 23.47 -4.23 -16.31
C THR A 40 22.66 -5.48 -16.68
N GLN A 41 23.33 -6.59 -16.92
CA GLN A 41 22.71 -7.91 -17.12
C GLN A 41 23.11 -8.89 -16.01
N LYS A 42 23.57 -8.36 -14.86
CA LYS A 42 23.97 -9.17 -13.70
C LYS A 42 22.75 -9.91 -13.15
N LYS A 43 22.95 -11.16 -12.73
CA LYS A 43 22.04 -11.87 -11.86
C LYS A 43 22.36 -11.47 -10.42
N HIS A 44 21.41 -10.81 -9.75
CA HIS A 44 21.59 -10.25 -8.42
C HIS A 44 21.24 -11.26 -7.34
N LYS A 45 21.92 -11.17 -6.19
CA LYS A 45 21.65 -12.00 -5.03
C LYS A 45 20.66 -11.34 -4.10
N PHE A 46 19.57 -12.07 -3.79
CA PHE A 46 18.45 -11.56 -3.00
C PHE A 46 18.34 -12.23 -1.63
N MET A 47 17.86 -11.46 -0.67
CA MET A 47 17.46 -11.90 0.65
C MET A 47 15.94 -11.72 0.78
N ALA A 48 15.15 -12.80 0.76
CA ALA A 48 13.71 -12.75 1.01
C ALA A 48 13.47 -12.79 2.52
N ILE A 49 12.84 -11.75 3.09
CA ILE A 49 12.63 -11.57 4.53
C ILE A 49 11.14 -11.64 4.82
N ILE A 50 10.77 -12.50 5.76
CA ILE A 50 9.40 -12.76 6.18
C ILE A 50 9.29 -12.56 7.69
N PRO A 51 8.89 -11.36 8.17
CA PRO A 51 8.50 -11.17 9.56
C PRO A 51 7.19 -11.91 9.84
N ALA A 52 7.17 -12.78 10.86
CA ALA A 52 6.04 -13.62 11.19
C ALA A 52 5.77 -13.61 12.71
N HIS A 53 4.50 -13.43 13.10
CA HIS A 53 4.04 -13.53 14.50
C HIS A 53 2.84 -14.45 14.61
N ASN A 54 3.07 -15.68 15.08
CA ASN A 54 2.03 -16.70 15.21
C ASN A 54 1.30 -17.02 13.88
N GLU A 55 2.06 -17.30 12.82
CA GLU A 55 1.57 -17.55 11.46
C GLU A 55 1.74 -19.03 11.03
N GLU A 56 1.65 -19.99 11.97
CA GLU A 56 1.85 -21.42 11.69
C GLU A 56 0.96 -21.97 10.56
N LYS A 57 -0.22 -21.38 10.32
CA LYS A 57 -1.17 -21.87 9.30
C LYS A 57 -0.77 -21.49 7.87
N VAL A 58 0.00 -20.43 7.68
CA VAL A 58 0.20 -19.80 6.36
C VAL A 58 1.66 -19.66 5.95
N VAL A 59 2.60 -19.53 6.90
CA VAL A 59 4.02 -19.28 6.60
C VAL A 59 4.65 -20.34 5.71
N GLY A 60 4.26 -21.60 5.84
CA GLY A 60 4.77 -22.71 5.02
C GLY A 60 4.47 -22.54 3.53
N ASN A 61 3.25 -22.07 3.21
CA ASN A 61 2.84 -21.85 1.81
C ASN A 61 3.65 -20.73 1.14
N LEU A 62 3.94 -19.64 1.90
CA LEU A 62 4.79 -18.57 1.39
C LEU A 62 6.21 -19.08 1.11
N VAL A 63 6.82 -19.80 2.07
CA VAL A 63 8.18 -20.36 1.89
C VAL A 63 8.21 -21.31 0.69
N GLU A 64 7.19 -22.16 0.52
CA GLU A 64 7.07 -23.03 -0.64
C GLU A 64 6.97 -22.25 -1.95
N SER A 65 6.16 -21.18 -2.01
CA SER A 65 6.02 -20.34 -3.22
C SER A 65 7.34 -19.65 -3.58
N LEU A 66 8.11 -19.21 -2.58
CA LEU A 66 9.45 -18.64 -2.79
C LEU A 66 10.47 -19.70 -3.24
N ARG A 67 10.40 -20.92 -2.70
CA ARG A 67 11.25 -22.02 -3.18
C ARG A 67 10.96 -22.43 -4.62
N ASN A 68 9.75 -22.17 -5.10
CA ASN A 68 9.32 -22.48 -6.47
C ASN A 68 9.52 -21.31 -7.46
N GLN A 69 10.32 -20.30 -7.10
CA GLN A 69 10.68 -19.21 -8.02
C GLN A 69 11.48 -19.72 -9.22
N ASP A 70 11.18 -19.19 -10.41
CA ASP A 70 11.95 -19.39 -11.65
C ASP A 70 13.25 -18.57 -11.61
N TYR A 71 14.03 -18.70 -10.54
CA TYR A 71 15.29 -18.01 -10.29
C TYR A 71 16.30 -18.98 -9.69
N ASP A 72 17.60 -18.86 -10.02
CA ASP A 72 18.61 -19.82 -9.56
C ASP A 72 18.74 -19.78 -8.05
N LYS A 73 18.68 -20.95 -7.42
CA LYS A 73 18.61 -21.11 -5.96
C LYS A 73 19.85 -20.59 -5.22
N GLU A 74 21.00 -20.54 -5.87
CA GLU A 74 22.24 -19.96 -5.32
C GLU A 74 22.22 -18.43 -5.22
N PHE A 75 21.26 -17.76 -5.89
CA PHE A 75 21.14 -16.31 -5.91
C PHE A 75 20.04 -15.77 -4.99
N PHE A 76 19.45 -16.59 -4.13
CA PHE A 76 18.56 -16.06 -3.09
C PHE A 76 18.44 -16.99 -1.89
N ASP A 77 18.25 -16.38 -0.73
CA ASP A 77 17.97 -17.06 0.53
C ASP A 77 16.63 -16.59 1.09
N ILE A 78 15.93 -17.49 1.81
CA ILE A 78 14.63 -17.23 2.42
C ILE A 78 14.81 -17.19 3.94
N TYR A 79 14.52 -16.05 4.55
CA TYR A 79 14.64 -15.81 5.97
C TYR A 79 13.27 -15.57 6.59
N VAL A 80 12.96 -16.31 7.65
CA VAL A 80 11.76 -16.07 8.47
C VAL A 80 12.19 -15.55 9.84
N ILE A 81 11.68 -14.38 10.21
CA ILE A 81 11.83 -13.80 11.53
C ILE A 81 10.62 -14.20 12.36
N ALA A 82 10.77 -15.25 13.18
CA ALA A 82 9.74 -15.66 14.13
C ALA A 82 9.74 -14.69 15.33
N ASP A 83 8.95 -13.61 15.21
CA ASP A 83 8.93 -12.50 16.17
C ASP A 83 7.88 -12.74 17.27
N ASN A 84 8.34 -12.92 18.51
CA ASN A 84 7.48 -13.19 19.67
C ASN A 84 6.47 -14.33 19.44
N CYS A 85 6.84 -15.35 18.67
CA CYS A 85 5.96 -16.50 18.38
C CYS A 85 5.81 -17.42 19.59
N THR A 86 4.57 -17.87 19.83
CA THR A 86 4.19 -18.85 20.84
C THR A 86 3.65 -20.16 20.25
N ASP A 87 3.48 -20.22 18.93
CA ASP A 87 3.01 -21.35 18.13
C ASP A 87 4.16 -22.04 17.36
N ASN A 88 3.81 -22.92 16.42
CA ASN A 88 4.77 -23.68 15.61
C ASN A 88 5.31 -22.93 14.39
N THR A 89 5.11 -21.62 14.27
CA THR A 89 5.57 -20.82 13.10
C THR A 89 7.03 -21.08 12.74
N ALA A 90 7.93 -21.06 13.74
CA ALA A 90 9.36 -21.26 13.52
C ALA A 90 9.72 -22.67 13.05
N ILE A 91 8.98 -23.69 13.49
CA ILE A 91 9.19 -25.09 13.10
C ILE A 91 8.73 -25.29 11.66
N ILE A 92 7.49 -24.87 11.36
CA ILE A 92 6.88 -25.00 10.05
C ILE A 92 7.69 -24.25 8.97
N ALA A 93 8.16 -23.03 9.28
CA ALA A 93 8.99 -22.28 8.36
C ALA A 93 10.32 -22.99 8.05
N ARG A 94 10.96 -23.60 9.05
CA ARG A 94 12.20 -24.36 8.88
C ARG A 94 11.97 -25.63 8.07
N ASP A 95 10.91 -26.38 8.38
CA ASP A 95 10.55 -27.62 7.67
C ASP A 95 10.19 -27.34 6.20
N ALA A 96 9.60 -26.18 5.92
CA ALA A 96 9.37 -25.69 4.55
C ALA A 96 10.66 -25.26 3.83
N GLY A 97 11.81 -25.13 4.53
CA GLY A 97 13.13 -24.86 3.97
C GLY A 97 13.61 -23.41 4.11
N ALA A 98 13.06 -22.62 5.02
CA ALA A 98 13.55 -21.29 5.35
C ALA A 98 14.65 -21.32 6.43
N ILE A 99 15.53 -20.32 6.40
CA ILE A 99 16.45 -20.00 7.50
C ILE A 99 15.69 -19.18 8.54
N VAL A 100 15.57 -19.71 9.77
CA VAL A 100 14.69 -19.12 10.78
C VAL A 100 15.50 -18.42 11.87
N TYR A 101 15.18 -17.15 12.09
CA TYR A 101 15.66 -16.33 13.20
C TYR A 101 14.52 -16.13 14.21
N LYS A 102 14.77 -16.41 15.49
CA LYS A 102 13.81 -16.16 16.58
C LYS A 102 14.15 -14.84 17.26
N ARG A 103 13.17 -13.96 17.40
CA ARG A 103 13.26 -12.70 18.11
C ARG A 103 12.22 -12.67 19.22
N PHE A 104 12.64 -12.29 20.45
CA PHE A 104 11.78 -12.09 21.59
C PHE A 104 12.04 -10.68 22.14
N ASP A 105 11.13 -9.76 21.85
CA ASP A 105 11.19 -8.37 22.32
C ASP A 105 9.77 -7.84 22.45
N GLU A 106 9.24 -7.91 23.67
CA GLU A 106 7.87 -7.48 23.94
C GLU A 106 7.68 -5.96 23.94
N ALA A 107 8.75 -5.20 24.09
CA ALA A 107 8.70 -3.75 24.06
C ALA A 107 8.55 -3.18 22.63
N HIS A 108 9.01 -3.95 21.62
CA HIS A 108 9.07 -3.47 20.23
C HIS A 108 8.44 -4.52 19.28
N LYS A 109 7.11 -4.61 19.27
CA LYS A 109 6.32 -5.68 18.59
C LYS A 109 5.89 -5.35 17.15
N THR A 110 6.47 -4.37 16.46
CA THR A 110 6.04 -4.07 15.08
C THR A 110 6.95 -4.72 14.04
N LYS A 111 6.40 -4.92 12.83
CA LYS A 111 7.13 -5.41 11.66
C LYS A 111 8.41 -4.59 11.39
N GLY A 112 8.34 -3.27 11.50
CA GLY A 112 9.48 -2.38 11.31
C GLY A 112 10.62 -2.69 12.28
N TYR A 113 10.32 -2.96 13.56
CA TYR A 113 11.34 -3.34 14.55
C TYR A 113 11.96 -4.71 14.26
N ALA A 114 11.15 -5.69 13.85
CA ALA A 114 11.66 -7.01 13.48
C ALA A 114 12.60 -6.94 12.26
N LEU A 115 12.20 -6.18 11.22
CA LEU A 115 13.05 -5.92 10.05
C LEU A 115 14.36 -5.23 10.43
N ASN A 116 14.29 -4.15 11.24
CA ASN A 116 15.48 -3.41 11.66
C ASN A 116 16.45 -4.29 12.45
N TRP A 117 15.93 -5.10 13.38
CA TRP A 117 16.72 -6.03 14.16
C TRP A 117 17.46 -7.05 13.29
N PHE A 118 16.77 -7.64 12.33
CA PHE A 118 17.34 -8.63 11.42
C PHE A 118 18.36 -8.02 10.46
N LEU A 119 18.03 -6.88 9.84
CA LEU A 119 18.91 -6.20 8.91
C LEU A 119 20.21 -5.73 9.57
N LYS A 120 20.17 -5.27 10.83
CA LYS A 120 21.38 -4.92 11.59
C LYS A 120 22.30 -6.12 11.75
N GLN A 121 21.78 -7.31 12.07
CA GLN A 121 22.62 -8.52 12.14
C GLN A 121 23.25 -8.84 10.77
N LYS A 122 22.50 -8.73 9.67
CA LYS A 122 23.04 -8.97 8.34
C LYS A 122 24.08 -7.95 7.92
N ILE A 123 23.98 -6.71 8.37
CA ILE A 123 24.97 -5.66 8.16
C ILE A 123 26.25 -5.98 8.98
N GLU A 124 26.12 -6.36 10.24
CA GLU A 124 27.24 -6.74 11.12
C GLU A 124 27.98 -7.99 10.61
N GLU A 125 27.24 -8.95 10.04
CA GLU A 125 27.79 -10.15 9.39
C GLU A 125 28.48 -9.84 8.04
N ASN A 126 28.44 -8.61 7.54
CA ASN A 126 28.88 -8.23 6.19
C ASN A 126 28.27 -9.12 5.10
N ALA A 127 26.97 -9.41 5.21
CA ALA A 127 26.27 -10.32 4.32
C ALA A 127 26.31 -9.84 2.87
N ASP A 128 26.65 -10.76 1.95
CA ASP A 128 26.82 -10.47 0.53
C ASP A 128 25.51 -10.63 -0.23
N TYR A 129 24.67 -9.58 -0.20
CA TYR A 129 23.43 -9.47 -0.97
C TYR A 129 23.38 -8.13 -1.72
N ASP A 130 22.81 -8.16 -2.93
CA ASP A 130 22.57 -6.95 -3.71
C ASP A 130 21.31 -6.20 -3.23
N ALA A 131 20.26 -6.96 -2.87
CA ALA A 131 18.99 -6.41 -2.41
C ALA A 131 18.24 -7.37 -1.48
N PHE A 132 17.28 -6.85 -0.73
CA PHE A 132 16.34 -7.65 0.02
C PHE A 132 14.90 -7.41 -0.44
N LEU A 133 14.07 -8.42 -0.19
CA LEU A 133 12.64 -8.46 -0.50
C LEU A 133 11.89 -8.66 0.80
N VAL A 134 10.74 -8.03 0.96
CA VAL A 134 9.92 -8.17 2.18
C VAL A 134 8.54 -8.69 1.80
N PHE A 135 8.12 -9.74 2.52
CA PHE A 135 6.80 -10.36 2.36
C PHE A 135 6.11 -10.52 3.70
N ASP A 136 4.78 -10.35 3.74
CA ASP A 136 3.97 -10.73 4.88
C ASP A 136 3.77 -12.25 4.89
N ALA A 137 3.71 -12.86 6.08
CA ALA A 137 3.75 -14.32 6.25
C ALA A 137 2.57 -15.07 5.60
N ASP A 138 1.48 -14.37 5.34
CA ASP A 138 0.27 -14.88 4.68
C ASP A 138 0.30 -14.77 3.16
N ASN A 139 1.36 -14.23 2.57
CA ASN A 139 1.45 -14.04 1.13
C ASN A 139 1.71 -15.33 0.35
N ILE A 140 1.42 -15.28 -0.96
CA ILE A 140 1.91 -16.22 -1.97
C ILE A 140 2.54 -15.41 -3.09
N VAL A 141 3.66 -15.87 -3.61
CA VAL A 141 4.46 -15.13 -4.59
C VAL A 141 4.42 -15.82 -5.96
N ASP A 142 4.13 -15.06 -7.02
CA ASP A 142 4.20 -15.56 -8.40
C ASP A 142 5.61 -16.06 -8.71
N LYS A 143 5.71 -17.17 -9.46
CA LYS A 143 6.98 -17.83 -9.77
C LYS A 143 7.99 -16.95 -10.50
N ASN A 144 7.56 -15.91 -11.20
CA ASN A 144 8.43 -15.00 -11.95
C ASN A 144 8.83 -13.74 -11.16
N PHE A 145 8.41 -13.62 -9.91
CA PHE A 145 8.61 -12.42 -9.10
C PHE A 145 10.07 -12.00 -9.02
N LEU A 146 10.99 -12.93 -8.69
CA LEU A 146 12.42 -12.63 -8.56
C LEU A 146 13.04 -12.19 -9.89
N ASN A 147 12.66 -12.79 -11.01
CA ASN A 147 13.13 -12.38 -12.33
C ASN A 147 12.72 -10.93 -12.64
N VAL A 148 11.48 -10.57 -12.32
CA VAL A 148 10.98 -9.21 -12.54
C VAL A 148 11.74 -8.21 -11.66
N MET A 149 11.95 -8.54 -10.38
CA MET A 149 12.70 -7.68 -9.47
C MET A 149 14.18 -7.57 -9.87
N ASN A 150 14.80 -8.65 -10.35
CA ASN A 150 16.15 -8.60 -10.91
C ASN A 150 16.22 -7.66 -12.12
N ARG A 151 15.25 -7.75 -13.03
CA ARG A 151 15.16 -6.84 -14.18
C ARG A 151 15.08 -5.37 -13.73
N LYS A 152 14.27 -5.06 -12.72
CA LYS A 152 14.15 -3.72 -12.15
C LYS A 152 15.47 -3.22 -11.55
N LEU A 153 16.16 -4.06 -10.79
CA LEU A 153 17.47 -3.74 -10.24
C LEU A 153 18.51 -3.53 -11.37
N CYS A 154 18.49 -4.35 -12.43
CA CYS A 154 19.29 -4.17 -13.64
C CYS A 154 18.94 -2.88 -14.40
N GLN A 155 17.75 -2.34 -14.25
CA GLN A 155 17.36 -1.02 -14.79
C GLN A 155 17.81 0.14 -13.89
N GLY A 156 18.54 -0.13 -12.79
CA GLY A 156 19.02 0.87 -11.83
C GLY A 156 17.97 1.30 -10.80
N GLU A 157 16.89 0.57 -10.66
CA GLU A 157 15.85 0.85 -9.67
C GLU A 157 16.29 0.32 -8.28
N GLU A 158 16.47 1.20 -7.29
CA GLU A 158 17.01 0.81 -5.98
C GLU A 158 15.94 0.40 -4.97
N VAL A 159 14.73 0.91 -5.09
CA VAL A 159 13.54 0.56 -4.28
C VAL A 159 12.37 0.32 -5.22
N VAL A 160 11.73 -0.83 -5.16
CA VAL A 160 10.68 -1.21 -6.11
C VAL A 160 9.51 -1.85 -5.37
N GLN A 161 8.30 -1.34 -5.60
CA GLN A 161 7.06 -1.99 -5.17
C GLN A 161 6.56 -2.93 -6.27
N GLY A 162 6.26 -4.18 -5.91
CA GLY A 162 5.55 -5.14 -6.76
C GLY A 162 4.04 -4.95 -6.75
N TYR A 163 3.34 -5.70 -7.58
CA TYR A 163 1.89 -5.68 -7.67
C TYR A 163 1.28 -6.59 -6.59
N LYS A 164 0.54 -6.01 -5.66
CA LYS A 164 -0.19 -6.76 -4.64
C LYS A 164 -1.58 -7.13 -5.15
N ASP A 165 -1.78 -8.40 -5.51
CA ASP A 165 -3.10 -8.95 -5.83
C ASP A 165 -3.75 -9.57 -4.59
N ILE A 166 -5.03 -9.87 -4.67
CA ILE A 166 -5.82 -10.36 -3.53
C ILE A 166 -6.11 -11.85 -3.71
N LYS A 167 -5.80 -12.66 -2.68
CA LYS A 167 -6.06 -14.11 -2.68
C LYS A 167 -7.56 -14.44 -2.67
N ASN A 168 -8.35 -13.69 -1.89
CA ASN A 168 -9.75 -13.97 -1.58
C ASN A 168 -10.71 -12.84 -2.03
N PRO A 169 -10.63 -12.36 -3.30
CA PRO A 169 -11.31 -11.13 -3.71
C PRO A 169 -12.83 -11.25 -3.73
N SER A 170 -13.40 -12.46 -3.87
CA SER A 170 -14.85 -12.67 -4.04
C SER A 170 -15.55 -13.29 -2.84
N GLU A 171 -14.86 -13.43 -1.69
CA GLU A 171 -15.39 -14.18 -0.54
C GLU A 171 -16.38 -13.37 0.29
N SER A 172 -16.12 -12.09 0.47
CA SER A 172 -17.01 -11.18 1.19
C SER A 172 -17.03 -9.81 0.53
N TRP A 173 -18.02 -8.99 0.88
CA TRP A 173 -18.06 -7.61 0.42
C TRP A 173 -16.88 -6.77 0.95
N ILE A 174 -16.28 -7.19 2.07
CA ILE A 174 -15.09 -6.55 2.64
C ILE A 174 -13.85 -6.89 1.82
N SER A 175 -13.57 -8.19 1.59
CA SER A 175 -12.41 -8.60 0.79
C SER A 175 -12.53 -8.11 -0.65
N ALA A 176 -13.76 -8.07 -1.22
CA ALA A 176 -14.02 -7.44 -2.50
C ALA A 176 -13.76 -5.93 -2.50
N GLY A 177 -14.15 -5.24 -1.42
CA GLY A 177 -13.84 -3.82 -1.23
C GLY A 177 -12.34 -3.54 -1.24
N TYR A 178 -11.54 -4.37 -0.58
CA TYR A 178 -10.07 -4.29 -0.66
C TYR A 178 -9.55 -4.57 -2.07
N ALA A 179 -10.08 -5.57 -2.76
CA ALA A 179 -9.68 -5.89 -4.12
C ALA A 179 -9.92 -4.69 -5.06
N PHE A 180 -11.10 -4.10 -5.05
CA PHE A 180 -11.42 -2.91 -5.85
C PHE A 180 -10.52 -1.72 -5.49
N PHE A 181 -10.28 -1.49 -4.20
CA PHE A 181 -9.40 -0.44 -3.71
C PHE A 181 -7.96 -0.63 -4.21
N TYR A 182 -7.35 -1.81 -3.98
CA TYR A 182 -5.96 -2.06 -4.36
C TYR A 182 -5.77 -2.07 -5.88
N TRP A 183 -6.64 -2.72 -6.66
CA TRP A 183 -6.52 -2.70 -8.12
C TRP A 183 -6.59 -1.30 -8.69
N THR A 184 -7.55 -0.47 -8.20
CA THR A 184 -7.68 0.93 -8.62
C THR A 184 -6.45 1.75 -8.21
N MET A 185 -5.97 1.59 -6.97
CA MET A 185 -4.79 2.28 -6.46
C MET A 185 -3.52 1.88 -7.22
N HIS A 186 -3.31 0.58 -7.49
CA HIS A 186 -2.14 0.11 -8.24
C HIS A 186 -2.10 0.68 -9.64
N ARG A 187 -3.25 0.74 -10.32
CA ARG A 187 -3.34 1.30 -11.66
C ARG A 187 -3.23 2.82 -11.66
N PHE A 188 -4.14 3.49 -10.98
CA PHE A 188 -4.33 4.95 -11.12
C PHE A 188 -3.50 5.79 -10.16
N TYR A 189 -2.87 5.20 -9.16
CA TYR A 189 -1.93 5.90 -8.29
C TYR A 189 -0.47 5.45 -8.55
N HIS A 190 -0.13 4.17 -8.35
CA HIS A 190 1.26 3.70 -8.40
C HIS A 190 1.81 3.69 -9.84
N LEU A 191 1.15 3.00 -10.77
CA LEU A 191 1.57 2.93 -12.16
C LEU A 191 1.54 4.30 -12.82
N ALA A 192 0.50 5.10 -12.57
CA ALA A 192 0.37 6.45 -13.11
C ALA A 192 1.57 7.34 -12.72
N ARG A 193 1.91 7.37 -11.42
CA ARG A 193 3.06 8.13 -10.91
C ARG A 193 4.37 7.63 -11.49
N TYR A 194 4.57 6.32 -11.52
CA TYR A 194 5.76 5.72 -12.11
C TYR A 194 5.94 6.15 -13.57
N ASN A 195 4.87 6.14 -14.35
CA ASN A 195 4.84 6.52 -15.78
C ASN A 195 5.26 7.96 -16.02
N VAL A 196 4.82 8.91 -15.19
CA VAL A 196 5.17 10.34 -15.35
C VAL A 196 6.44 10.74 -14.63
N GLY A 197 7.21 9.79 -14.08
CA GLY A 197 8.46 10.09 -13.40
C GLY A 197 8.33 10.51 -11.93
N LEU A 198 7.12 10.47 -11.36
CA LEU A 198 6.86 10.63 -9.94
C LEU A 198 7.16 9.32 -9.19
N SER A 199 7.08 9.35 -7.86
CA SER A 199 7.38 8.20 -7.02
C SER A 199 6.11 7.48 -6.60
N PRO A 200 5.91 6.19 -6.93
CA PRO A 200 5.01 5.34 -6.17
C PRO A 200 5.51 5.19 -4.74
N LEU A 201 4.73 4.53 -3.88
CA LEU A 201 5.06 4.26 -2.50
C LEU A 201 5.11 2.75 -2.25
N LEU A 202 5.81 2.33 -1.20
CA LEU A 202 5.72 0.96 -0.72
C LEU A 202 4.34 0.71 -0.10
N ASN A 203 3.91 -0.56 -0.13
CA ASN A 203 2.53 -0.96 0.17
C ASN A 203 2.49 -2.20 1.08
N GLY A 204 3.33 -2.20 2.12
CA GLY A 204 3.43 -3.22 3.15
C GLY A 204 4.22 -4.44 2.74
N THR A 205 3.98 -5.02 1.59
CA THR A 205 4.54 -6.31 1.19
C THR A 205 4.89 -6.36 -0.29
N GLY A 206 5.66 -7.39 -0.71
CA GLY A 206 6.03 -7.60 -2.10
C GLY A 206 6.90 -6.48 -2.66
N PHE A 207 7.84 -5.97 -1.89
CA PHE A 207 8.75 -4.91 -2.33
C PHE A 207 10.21 -5.31 -2.22
N MET A 208 11.04 -4.66 -3.03
CA MET A 208 12.49 -4.81 -3.07
C MET A 208 13.18 -3.53 -2.64
N VAL A 209 14.27 -3.66 -1.88
CA VAL A 209 15.17 -2.55 -1.50
C VAL A 209 16.61 -2.98 -1.72
N LYS A 210 17.40 -2.16 -2.44
CA LYS A 210 18.84 -2.38 -2.59
C LYS A 210 19.53 -2.35 -1.22
N PHE A 211 20.33 -3.37 -0.90
CA PHE A 211 20.86 -3.56 0.44
C PHE A 211 21.77 -2.41 0.90
N ASP A 212 22.50 -1.79 -0.02
CA ASP A 212 23.36 -0.63 0.28
C ASP A 212 22.61 0.55 0.90
N LEU A 213 21.30 0.70 0.61
CA LEU A 213 20.52 1.83 1.14
C LEU A 213 20.31 1.78 2.65
N VAL A 214 20.43 0.59 3.24
CA VAL A 214 20.21 0.37 4.69
C VAL A 214 21.49 0.07 5.45
N LYS A 215 22.65 -0.09 4.78
CA LYS A 215 23.92 -0.44 5.42
C LYS A 215 24.32 0.52 6.55
N ASN A 216 24.04 1.81 6.39
CA ASN A 216 24.43 2.82 7.39
C ASN A 216 23.37 3.12 8.44
N THR A 217 22.10 2.86 8.15
CA THR A 217 20.98 3.31 9.00
C THR A 217 20.11 2.16 9.50
N GLY A 218 20.22 0.95 8.92
CA GLY A 218 19.25 -0.11 9.11
C GLY A 218 17.89 0.26 8.53
N TRP A 219 16.83 -0.42 8.97
CA TRP A 219 15.44 -0.11 8.69
C TRP A 219 14.92 0.85 9.77
N ASP A 220 15.43 2.09 9.75
CA ASP A 220 15.10 3.11 10.76
C ASP A 220 13.71 3.69 10.51
N THR A 221 12.68 3.01 11.01
CA THR A 221 11.28 3.44 10.96
C THR A 221 10.65 3.37 12.35
N ARG A 222 9.71 4.26 12.64
CA ARG A 222 9.08 4.42 13.96
C ARG A 222 7.56 4.52 13.93
N THR A 223 6.96 4.62 12.73
CA THR A 223 5.50 4.72 12.57
C THR A 223 4.85 3.35 12.39
N LEU A 224 3.53 3.29 12.55
CA LEU A 224 2.75 2.07 12.32
C LEU A 224 2.63 1.68 10.84
N THR A 225 3.10 2.54 9.93
CA THR A 225 3.19 2.32 8.48
C THR A 225 4.64 2.54 8.06
N GLU A 226 5.50 1.58 8.43
CA GLU A 226 6.94 1.61 8.20
C GLU A 226 7.32 1.72 6.72
N ASP A 227 6.49 1.16 5.86
CA ASP A 227 6.59 1.16 4.40
C ASP A 227 6.39 2.57 3.81
N ILE A 228 5.33 3.26 4.23
CA ILE A 228 5.06 4.65 3.86
C ILE A 228 6.16 5.56 4.41
N GLU A 229 6.54 5.38 5.67
CA GLU A 229 7.62 6.14 6.29
C GLU A 229 8.93 6.01 5.52
N PHE A 230 9.33 4.78 5.17
CA PHE A 230 10.53 4.52 4.38
C PHE A 230 10.45 5.20 3.00
N SER A 231 9.28 5.10 2.35
CA SER A 231 9.05 5.73 1.04
C SER A 231 9.22 7.24 1.10
N LEU A 232 8.65 7.89 2.12
CA LEU A 232 8.77 9.34 2.30
C LEU A 232 10.21 9.77 2.57
N LYS A 233 10.98 8.99 3.36
CA LYS A 233 12.42 9.23 3.56
C LYS A 233 13.18 9.19 2.23
N GLN A 234 12.89 8.23 1.37
CA GLN A 234 13.51 8.16 0.04
C GLN A 234 13.15 9.38 -0.82
N ILE A 235 11.88 9.77 -0.86
CA ILE A 235 11.40 10.94 -1.61
C ILE A 235 12.08 12.23 -1.11
N ILE A 236 12.16 12.44 0.22
CA ILE A 236 12.86 13.58 0.83
C ILE A 236 14.32 13.62 0.38
N ASN A 237 14.97 12.46 0.29
CA ASN A 237 16.36 12.34 -0.16
C ASN A 237 16.52 12.49 -1.69
N GLY A 238 15.42 12.68 -2.44
CA GLY A 238 15.43 12.82 -3.89
C GLY A 238 15.52 11.49 -4.64
N LYS A 239 15.29 10.36 -3.96
CA LYS A 239 15.27 9.03 -4.55
C LYS A 239 13.85 8.62 -4.93
N LYS A 240 13.68 8.24 -6.20
CA LYS A 240 12.42 7.75 -6.74
C LYS A 240 12.28 6.26 -6.49
N LEU A 241 11.09 5.82 -6.08
CA LEU A 241 10.74 4.42 -6.04
C LEU A 241 10.30 3.92 -7.42
N GLY A 242 10.53 2.64 -7.68
CA GLY A 242 10.08 1.93 -8.87
C GLY A 242 8.73 1.24 -8.67
N TRP A 243 8.15 0.80 -9.77
CA TRP A 243 6.94 -0.01 -9.84
C TRP A 243 7.13 -1.21 -10.76
N ALA A 244 6.71 -2.38 -10.32
CA ALA A 244 6.81 -3.63 -11.07
C ALA A 244 5.44 -4.31 -11.18
N THR A 245 4.70 -4.03 -12.25
CA THR A 245 3.35 -4.59 -12.49
C THR A 245 3.36 -6.12 -12.57
N ASP A 246 4.43 -6.70 -13.11
CA ASP A 246 4.53 -8.15 -13.35
C ASP A 246 5.16 -8.92 -12.16
N ALA A 247 5.64 -8.22 -11.13
CA ALA A 247 6.07 -8.85 -9.88
C ALA A 247 4.87 -9.00 -8.94
N ILE A 248 4.15 -10.12 -9.07
CA ILE A 248 2.86 -10.30 -8.39
C ILE A 248 3.06 -11.02 -7.06
N VAL A 249 2.48 -10.46 -6.01
CA VAL A 249 2.29 -11.08 -4.70
C VAL A 249 0.80 -11.12 -4.38
N TYR A 250 0.30 -12.27 -3.94
CA TYR A 250 -1.08 -12.47 -3.55
C TYR A 250 -1.20 -12.36 -2.03
N ASP A 251 -2.05 -11.46 -1.57
CA ASP A 251 -2.22 -11.07 -0.17
C ASP A 251 -3.63 -11.43 0.32
N GLU A 252 -3.75 -11.93 1.56
CA GLU A 252 -5.05 -12.27 2.15
C GLU A 252 -5.68 -11.04 2.79
N GLN A 253 -6.94 -10.75 2.45
CA GLN A 253 -7.66 -9.62 3.01
C GLN A 253 -8.71 -10.06 4.03
N PRO A 254 -8.94 -9.25 5.08
CA PRO A 254 -10.00 -9.53 6.04
C PRO A 254 -11.37 -9.73 5.38
N GLU A 255 -12.09 -10.75 5.83
CA GLU A 255 -13.46 -11.00 5.37
C GLU A 255 -14.52 -10.33 6.27
N LYS A 256 -14.15 -10.04 7.53
CA LYS A 256 -15.04 -9.46 8.54
C LYS A 256 -14.83 -7.95 8.68
N PHE A 257 -15.93 -7.19 8.78
CA PHE A 257 -15.88 -5.73 8.91
C PHE A 257 -15.07 -5.26 10.11
N VAL A 258 -15.19 -5.92 11.26
CA VAL A 258 -14.48 -5.53 12.49
C VAL A 258 -12.97 -5.67 12.33
N ALA A 259 -12.49 -6.76 11.74
CA ALA A 259 -11.07 -6.96 11.46
C ALA A 259 -10.55 -5.90 10.48
N SER A 260 -11.28 -5.67 9.39
CA SER A 260 -11.01 -4.61 8.42
C SER A 260 -10.98 -3.21 9.06
N TRP A 261 -11.92 -2.91 9.96
CA TRP A 261 -11.95 -1.66 10.70
C TRP A 261 -10.68 -1.44 11.52
N LYS A 262 -10.27 -2.44 12.31
CA LYS A 262 -9.05 -2.39 13.12
C LYS A 262 -7.80 -2.17 12.27
N GLN A 263 -7.67 -2.91 11.17
CA GLN A 263 -6.56 -2.78 10.23
C GLN A 263 -6.48 -1.38 9.63
N ARG A 264 -7.60 -0.86 9.13
CA ARG A 264 -7.65 0.48 8.52
C ARG A 264 -7.46 1.61 9.55
N CYS A 265 -7.91 1.44 10.80
CA CYS A 265 -7.56 2.36 11.89
C CYS A 265 -6.04 2.41 12.10
N ARG A 266 -5.35 1.26 12.10
CA ARG A 266 -3.88 1.21 12.21
C ARG A 266 -3.20 1.96 11.07
N TRP A 267 -3.66 1.77 9.84
CA TRP A 267 -3.15 2.50 8.68
C TRP A 267 -3.37 4.01 8.79
N THR A 268 -4.59 4.42 9.16
CA THR A 268 -4.90 5.86 9.35
C THR A 268 -4.01 6.50 10.43
N VAL A 269 -3.81 5.83 11.57
CA VAL A 269 -2.92 6.35 12.61
C VAL A 269 -1.48 6.42 12.13
N GLY A 270 -0.99 5.39 11.39
CA GLY A 270 0.32 5.42 10.76
C GLY A 270 0.50 6.61 9.81
N HIS A 271 -0.52 6.91 8.98
CA HIS A 271 -0.49 8.10 8.12
C HIS A 271 -0.47 9.42 8.91
N ILE A 272 -1.25 9.51 10.00
CA ILE A 272 -1.22 10.68 10.89
C ILE A 272 0.18 10.84 11.52
N GLN A 273 0.81 9.74 11.94
CA GLN A 273 2.19 9.76 12.44
C GLN A 273 3.17 10.22 11.35
N CYS A 274 3.06 9.67 10.13
CA CYS A 274 3.87 10.13 9.00
C CYS A 274 3.67 11.62 8.71
N MET A 275 2.43 12.11 8.74
CA MET A 275 2.14 13.54 8.59
C MET A 275 2.84 14.37 9.68
N LYS A 276 2.74 13.95 10.93
CA LYS A 276 3.36 14.65 12.07
C LYS A 276 4.89 14.75 11.94
N TYR A 277 5.54 13.67 11.47
CA TYR A 277 7.01 13.61 11.44
C TYR A 277 7.60 14.11 10.12
N TYR A 278 6.90 13.98 9.00
CA TYR A 278 7.47 14.18 7.66
C TYR A 278 6.88 15.34 6.86
N MET A 279 5.80 16.00 7.34
CA MET A 279 5.25 17.17 6.64
C MET A 279 6.28 18.30 6.52
N LYS A 280 6.93 18.68 7.64
CA LYS A 280 7.97 19.72 7.61
C LYS A 280 9.17 19.33 6.77
N PRO A 281 9.81 18.14 6.95
CA PRO A 281 10.90 17.69 6.09
C PRO A 281 10.56 17.68 4.59
N LEU A 282 9.35 17.27 4.21
CA LEU A 282 8.89 17.33 2.82
C LEU A 282 8.74 18.75 2.30
N ALA A 283 8.13 19.65 3.11
CA ALA A 283 7.99 21.06 2.74
C ALA A 283 9.37 21.74 2.58
N ASP A 284 10.33 21.42 3.44
CA ASP A 284 11.70 21.91 3.33
C ASP A 284 12.38 21.34 2.06
N ALA A 285 12.23 20.04 1.77
CA ALA A 285 12.74 19.43 0.54
C ALA A 285 12.13 20.02 -0.74
N VAL A 286 10.84 20.41 -0.71
CA VAL A 286 10.21 21.13 -1.83
C VAL A 286 10.88 22.49 -2.07
N LYS A 287 11.19 23.23 -1.00
CA LYS A 287 11.85 24.55 -1.10
C LYS A 287 13.29 24.46 -1.58
N GLU A 288 14.05 23.49 -1.05
CA GLU A 288 15.48 23.31 -1.31
C GLU A 288 15.75 22.66 -2.66
N LYS A 289 15.10 21.53 -2.93
CA LYS A 289 15.36 20.70 -4.13
C LYS A 289 14.49 21.10 -5.32
N LYS A 290 13.34 21.76 -5.08
CA LYS A 290 12.39 22.25 -6.08
C LYS A 290 11.95 21.18 -7.08
N THR A 291 11.82 19.91 -6.64
CA THR A 291 11.38 18.83 -7.50
C THR A 291 9.89 18.61 -7.40
N ILE A 292 9.23 18.29 -8.51
CA ILE A 292 7.83 17.93 -8.54
C ILE A 292 7.54 16.66 -7.71
N MET A 293 8.50 15.76 -7.60
CA MET A 293 8.41 14.54 -6.79
C MET A 293 8.27 14.85 -5.28
N ASN A 294 9.05 15.81 -4.75
CA ASN A 294 8.92 16.23 -3.35
C ASN A 294 7.56 16.92 -3.11
N PHE A 295 7.10 17.71 -4.08
CA PHE A 295 5.78 18.34 -4.03
C PHE A 295 4.65 17.29 -4.04
N ASP A 296 4.72 16.28 -4.93
CA ASP A 296 3.77 15.16 -4.98
C ASP A 296 3.75 14.38 -3.66
N GLY A 297 4.94 14.11 -3.05
CA GLY A 297 5.06 13.50 -1.72
C GLY A 297 4.41 14.32 -0.61
N LEU A 298 4.53 15.66 -0.67
CA LEU A 298 3.84 16.56 0.26
C LEU A 298 2.32 16.51 0.05
N LEU A 299 1.85 16.53 -1.20
CA LEU A 299 0.43 16.38 -1.52
C LEU A 299 -0.12 15.03 -1.07
N TYR A 300 0.65 13.95 -1.17
CA TYR A 300 0.24 12.64 -0.66
C TYR A 300 -0.10 12.69 0.85
N ILE A 301 0.79 13.25 1.67
CA ILE A 301 0.54 13.36 3.11
C ILE A 301 -0.68 14.25 3.41
N LEU A 302 -0.83 15.38 2.70
CA LEU A 302 -1.98 16.26 2.84
C LEU A 302 -3.28 15.62 2.33
N GLY A 303 -3.18 14.82 1.26
CA GLY A 303 -4.31 14.15 0.62
C GLY A 303 -4.83 12.93 1.38
N SER A 304 -3.99 12.26 2.16
CA SER A 304 -4.33 10.98 2.79
C SER A 304 -5.47 11.07 3.80
N VAL A 305 -5.38 11.96 4.77
CA VAL A 305 -6.40 12.14 5.81
C VAL A 305 -6.98 13.56 5.79
N PRO A 306 -6.18 14.64 5.82
CA PRO A 306 -6.73 15.99 5.93
C PRO A 306 -7.60 16.38 4.74
N MET A 307 -7.11 16.21 3.51
CA MET A 307 -7.84 16.62 2.30
C MET A 307 -9.11 15.77 2.10
N PHE A 308 -9.03 14.48 2.43
CA PHE A 308 -10.19 13.60 2.38
C PHE A 308 -11.29 14.09 3.35
N ILE A 309 -10.95 14.44 4.60
CA ILE A 309 -11.91 14.95 5.58
C ILE A 309 -12.50 16.28 5.10
N VAL A 310 -11.66 17.21 4.64
CA VAL A 310 -12.12 18.51 4.11
C VAL A 310 -13.07 18.32 2.95
N SER A 311 -12.72 17.45 1.98
CA SER A 311 -13.57 17.13 0.84
C SER A 311 -14.92 16.56 1.26
N MET A 312 -14.94 15.69 2.26
CA MET A 312 -16.17 15.09 2.78
C MET A 312 -17.05 16.12 3.52
N ILE A 313 -16.43 16.96 4.35
CA ILE A 313 -17.19 18.05 5.05
C ILE A 313 -17.80 19.00 4.02
N LEU A 314 -17.06 19.39 2.99
CA LEU A 314 -17.56 20.26 1.92
C LEU A 314 -18.69 19.57 1.14
N MET A 315 -18.55 18.28 0.82
CA MET A 315 -19.57 17.52 0.13
C MET A 315 -20.87 17.43 0.95
N LEU A 316 -20.77 17.11 2.25
CA LEU A 316 -21.92 17.03 3.14
C LEU A 316 -22.58 18.41 3.38
N SER A 317 -21.78 19.47 3.52
CA SER A 317 -22.30 20.83 3.66
C SER A 317 -23.02 21.30 2.39
N ASN A 318 -22.47 20.98 1.21
CA ASN A 318 -23.13 21.29 -0.06
C ASN A 318 -24.44 20.52 -0.20
N PHE A 319 -24.46 19.23 0.13
CA PHE A 319 -25.68 18.43 0.12
C PHE A 319 -26.75 19.03 1.05
N GLY A 320 -26.38 19.37 2.29
CA GLY A 320 -27.31 20.00 3.25
C GLY A 320 -27.87 21.33 2.73
N ILE A 321 -27.02 22.24 2.27
CA ILE A 321 -27.45 23.55 1.75
C ILE A 321 -28.40 23.36 0.56
N TYR A 322 -28.02 22.57 -0.43
CA TYR A 322 -28.81 22.36 -1.63
C TYR A 322 -30.09 21.58 -1.38
N PHE A 323 -30.10 20.64 -0.43
CA PHE A 323 -31.29 19.88 -0.08
C PHE A 323 -32.35 20.75 0.59
N PHE A 324 -31.94 21.67 1.47
CA PHE A 324 -32.88 22.55 2.17
C PHE A 324 -33.25 23.82 1.37
N ASP A 325 -32.41 24.24 0.40
CA ASP A 325 -32.63 25.46 -0.38
C ASP A 325 -33.47 25.22 -1.64
N SER A 326 -33.52 23.97 -2.16
CA SER A 326 -34.28 23.64 -3.36
C SER A 326 -35.69 23.13 -3.03
N MET A 327 -36.66 24.02 -3.09
CA MET A 327 -38.09 23.69 -2.94
C MET A 327 -38.69 23.10 -4.21
N SER A 328 -37.96 22.97 -5.34
CA SER A 328 -38.44 22.41 -6.60
C SER A 328 -37.98 20.94 -6.76
N VAL A 329 -38.86 20.11 -7.34
CA VAL A 329 -38.54 18.69 -7.66
C VAL A 329 -37.33 18.59 -8.57
N GLU A 330 -37.16 19.50 -9.52
CA GLU A 330 -36.04 19.55 -10.45
C GLU A 330 -34.73 19.86 -9.71
N GLY A 331 -34.71 20.84 -8.79
CA GLY A 331 -33.56 21.15 -7.92
C GLY A 331 -33.18 19.98 -7.03
N LEU A 332 -34.17 19.26 -6.46
CA LEU A 332 -33.90 18.07 -5.66
C LEU A 332 -33.23 16.96 -6.47
N ILE A 333 -33.70 16.67 -7.68
CA ILE A 333 -33.10 15.66 -8.56
C ILE A 333 -31.65 16.03 -8.91
N VAL A 334 -31.39 17.28 -9.29
CA VAL A 334 -30.03 17.76 -9.61
C VAL A 334 -29.10 17.61 -8.42
N ASN A 335 -29.54 17.92 -7.22
CA ASN A 335 -28.73 17.83 -6.01
C ASN A 335 -28.48 16.37 -5.57
N LEU A 336 -29.49 15.51 -5.70
CA LEU A 336 -29.31 14.06 -5.52
C LEU A 336 -28.28 13.49 -6.49
N LEU A 337 -28.29 13.90 -7.75
CA LEU A 337 -27.29 13.46 -8.75
C LEU A 337 -25.87 13.98 -8.40
N LYS A 338 -25.74 15.26 -8.01
CA LYS A 338 -24.45 15.83 -7.55
C LYS A 338 -23.87 15.10 -6.35
N PHE A 339 -24.68 14.50 -5.50
CA PHE A 339 -24.25 13.67 -4.39
C PHE A 339 -23.98 12.22 -4.82
N ALA A 340 -24.91 11.62 -5.57
CA ALA A 340 -24.84 10.21 -5.93
C ALA A 340 -23.70 9.88 -6.90
N ILE A 341 -23.37 10.78 -7.84
CA ILE A 341 -22.32 10.54 -8.82
C ILE A 341 -20.96 10.34 -8.14
N PRO A 342 -20.43 11.29 -7.33
CA PRO A 342 -19.10 11.11 -6.73
C PRO A 342 -19.10 10.03 -5.63
N THR A 343 -20.22 9.82 -4.93
CA THR A 343 -20.26 8.93 -3.76
C THR A 343 -20.50 7.47 -4.13
N PHE A 344 -21.34 7.20 -5.12
CA PHE A 344 -21.74 5.84 -5.49
C PHE A 344 -21.35 5.46 -6.91
N ILE A 345 -21.64 6.31 -7.90
CA ILE A 345 -21.44 5.96 -9.32
C ILE A 345 -19.97 5.91 -9.67
N PHE A 346 -19.20 6.93 -9.30
CA PHE A 346 -17.78 7.02 -9.65
C PHE A 346 -16.93 5.88 -9.03
N PRO A 347 -17.06 5.51 -7.74
CA PRO A 347 -16.35 4.35 -7.19
C PRO A 347 -16.68 3.04 -7.92
N ILE A 348 -17.96 2.78 -8.18
CA ILE A 348 -18.40 1.59 -8.92
C ILE A 348 -17.82 1.58 -10.33
N PHE A 349 -17.94 2.71 -11.05
CA PHE A 349 -17.38 2.85 -12.39
C PHE A 349 -15.86 2.65 -12.41
N SER A 350 -15.12 3.28 -11.49
CA SER A 350 -13.67 3.16 -11.41
C SER A 350 -13.22 1.71 -11.15
N ALA A 351 -13.91 0.99 -10.27
CA ALA A 351 -13.63 -0.40 -9.99
C ALA A 351 -13.87 -1.30 -11.21
N LEU A 352 -15.05 -1.17 -11.85
CA LEU A 352 -15.38 -1.93 -13.06
C LEU A 352 -14.44 -1.62 -14.22
N PHE A 353 -14.11 -0.34 -14.41
CA PHE A 353 -13.17 0.08 -15.45
C PHE A 353 -11.78 -0.48 -15.23
N THR A 354 -11.26 -0.42 -13.97
CA THR A 354 -9.98 -1.02 -13.62
C THR A 354 -9.96 -2.52 -13.89
N MET A 355 -11.01 -3.24 -13.44
CA MET A 355 -11.12 -4.67 -13.68
C MET A 355 -11.12 -5.01 -15.18
N TYR A 356 -11.82 -4.21 -15.98
CA TYR A 356 -11.87 -4.40 -17.43
C TYR A 356 -10.50 -4.22 -18.08
N ILE A 357 -9.80 -3.13 -17.79
CA ILE A 357 -8.49 -2.85 -18.42
C ILE A 357 -7.36 -3.74 -17.90
N ASP A 358 -7.48 -4.28 -16.66
CA ASP A 358 -6.50 -5.20 -16.06
C ASP A 358 -6.85 -6.68 -16.31
N GLY A 359 -7.92 -6.97 -17.09
CA GLY A 359 -8.32 -8.33 -17.43
C GLY A 359 -8.77 -9.16 -16.22
N LYS A 360 -9.25 -8.51 -15.14
CA LYS A 360 -9.74 -9.21 -13.95
C LYS A 360 -11.07 -9.92 -14.19
N LYS A 361 -11.31 -11.03 -13.49
CA LYS A 361 -12.58 -11.79 -13.58
C LYS A 361 -13.75 -10.97 -12.98
N ILE A 362 -14.55 -10.30 -13.81
CA ILE A 362 -15.63 -9.40 -13.36
C ILE A 362 -16.80 -10.17 -12.76
N LYS A 363 -17.23 -11.28 -13.39
CA LYS A 363 -18.45 -12.02 -13.02
C LYS A 363 -18.56 -12.38 -11.52
N PRO A 364 -17.53 -12.96 -10.85
CA PRO A 364 -17.62 -13.29 -9.43
C PRO A 364 -17.68 -12.05 -8.51
N MET A 365 -17.26 -10.89 -9.02
CA MET A 365 -17.19 -9.64 -8.26
C MET A 365 -18.48 -8.82 -8.31
N LEU A 366 -19.37 -9.05 -9.32
CA LEU A 366 -20.57 -8.26 -9.53
C LEU A 366 -21.52 -8.24 -8.33
N LYS A 367 -21.63 -9.34 -7.59
CA LYS A 367 -22.48 -9.41 -6.39
C LYS A 367 -22.03 -8.45 -5.27
N TRP A 368 -20.76 -8.02 -5.27
CA TRP A 368 -20.18 -7.18 -4.23
C TRP A 368 -19.99 -5.72 -4.65
N ILE A 369 -20.06 -5.41 -5.95
CA ILE A 369 -19.72 -4.08 -6.47
C ILE A 369 -20.59 -2.97 -5.87
N ALA A 370 -21.87 -3.24 -5.61
CA ALA A 370 -22.80 -2.29 -5.01
C ALA A 370 -22.43 -1.91 -3.56
N PHE A 371 -21.64 -2.74 -2.87
CA PHE A 371 -21.16 -2.48 -1.52
C PHE A 371 -19.84 -1.69 -1.47
N TYR A 372 -19.16 -1.51 -2.62
CA TYR A 372 -17.89 -0.79 -2.66
C TYR A 372 -18.00 0.67 -2.16
N PRO A 373 -19.03 1.44 -2.51
CA PRO A 373 -19.22 2.76 -1.91
C PRO A 373 -19.37 2.75 -0.39
N LEU A 374 -20.00 1.73 0.19
CA LEU A 374 -20.10 1.58 1.66
C LEU A 374 -18.74 1.28 2.27
N PHE A 375 -17.93 0.42 1.63
CA PHE A 375 -16.56 0.15 2.04
C PHE A 375 -15.74 1.44 2.05
N MET A 376 -15.77 2.23 0.97
CA MET A 376 -15.10 3.52 0.86
C MET A 376 -15.65 4.55 1.86
N GLY A 377 -16.95 4.64 2.00
CA GLY A 377 -17.62 5.55 2.96
C GLY A 377 -17.24 5.28 4.42
N SER A 378 -16.96 4.00 4.77
CA SER A 378 -16.53 3.66 6.13
C SER A 378 -15.17 4.25 6.51
N TRP A 379 -14.30 4.63 5.56
CA TRP A 379 -13.06 5.35 5.82
C TRP A 379 -13.29 6.73 6.47
N ILE A 380 -14.43 7.37 6.21
CA ILE A 380 -14.77 8.66 6.82
C ILE A 380 -14.83 8.51 8.34
N LEU A 381 -15.60 7.52 8.80
CA LEU A 381 -15.78 7.26 10.23
C LEU A 381 -14.47 6.81 10.89
N ILE A 382 -13.66 6.02 10.18
CA ILE A 382 -12.34 5.59 10.64
C ILE A 382 -11.43 6.81 10.80
N ASN A 383 -11.34 7.67 9.80
CA ASN A 383 -10.49 8.86 9.84
C ASN A 383 -10.90 9.80 10.98
N ILE A 384 -12.22 10.07 11.13
CA ILE A 384 -12.73 10.89 12.26
C ILE A 384 -12.34 10.27 13.61
N LYS A 385 -12.58 8.96 13.79
CA LYS A 385 -12.21 8.27 15.04
C LYS A 385 -10.73 8.39 15.34
N CYS A 386 -9.87 8.17 14.34
CA CYS A 386 -8.41 8.16 14.52
C CYS A 386 -7.81 9.54 14.75
N LEU A 387 -8.50 10.63 14.41
CA LEU A 387 -8.08 11.98 14.81
C LEU A 387 -8.13 12.17 16.34
N PHE A 388 -9.09 11.55 17.02
CA PHE A 388 -9.28 11.69 18.46
C PHE A 388 -8.64 10.55 19.27
N LYS A 389 -8.45 9.35 18.67
CA LYS A 389 -7.89 8.18 19.33
C LYS A 389 -6.75 7.59 18.50
N GLN A 390 -5.52 7.94 18.87
CA GLN A 390 -4.29 7.50 18.18
C GLN A 390 -3.55 6.36 18.92
N ASP A 391 -3.95 6.03 20.13
CA ASP A 391 -3.41 4.90 20.88
C ASP A 391 -4.09 3.61 20.40
N ILE A 392 -3.46 2.99 19.39
CA ILE A 392 -3.93 1.75 18.78
C ILE A 392 -2.82 0.71 18.94
N ALA A 393 -3.10 -0.29 19.78
CA ALA A 393 -2.22 -1.44 19.90
C ALA A 393 -2.22 -2.24 18.61
N TRP A 394 -1.07 -2.81 18.27
CA TRP A 394 -0.99 -3.79 17.20
C TRP A 394 -1.75 -5.05 17.64
N GLU A 395 -2.74 -5.46 16.86
CA GLU A 395 -3.47 -6.70 17.05
C GLU A 395 -3.28 -7.59 15.83
N LYS A 396 -3.02 -8.86 16.03
CA LYS A 396 -2.94 -9.87 14.98
C LYS A 396 -4.29 -9.96 14.24
N ILE A 397 -4.26 -10.03 12.93
CA ILE A 397 -5.39 -10.45 12.11
C ILE A 397 -5.28 -11.96 11.95
N GLU A 398 -6.33 -12.69 12.28
CA GLU A 398 -6.36 -14.14 12.08
C GLU A 398 -6.44 -14.44 10.59
N HIS A 399 -5.44 -15.12 10.06
CA HIS A 399 -5.44 -15.71 8.74
C HIS A 399 -6.02 -17.12 8.81
N VAL A 400 -7.04 -17.39 8.02
CA VAL A 400 -7.88 -18.61 8.15
C VAL A 400 -7.62 -19.57 6.99
N ARG A 401 -7.04 -19.08 5.89
CA ARG A 401 -6.94 -19.84 4.65
C ARG A 401 -5.51 -20.22 4.32
N SER A 402 -5.24 -21.50 4.44
CA SER A 402 -4.05 -22.13 3.86
C SER A 402 -4.28 -22.39 2.36
N ILE A 403 -4.25 -21.34 1.52
CA ILE A 403 -4.38 -21.46 0.06
C ILE A 403 -3.00 -21.72 -0.53
N ASN A 404 -2.89 -22.71 -1.40
CA ASN A 404 -1.66 -23.00 -2.17
C ASN A 404 -1.68 -22.21 -3.49
N ILE A 405 -0.49 -21.95 -4.07
CA ILE A 405 -0.35 -21.25 -5.37
C ILE A 405 -1.13 -21.92 -6.50
N LYS A 406 -1.29 -23.25 -6.46
CA LYS A 406 -2.07 -24.02 -7.44
C LYS A 406 -3.57 -23.72 -7.43
N GLU A 407 -4.07 -23.12 -6.36
CA GLU A 407 -5.49 -22.77 -6.20
C GLU A 407 -5.79 -21.34 -6.66
N ILE A 408 -4.75 -20.54 -6.89
CA ILE A 408 -4.86 -19.12 -7.33
C ILE A 408 -4.83 -19.04 -8.87
N ALA A 409 -4.28 -20.02 -9.56
CA ALA A 409 -4.09 -20.09 -11.01
C ALA A 409 -5.41 -20.21 -11.82
#